data_ef11df025a0f7a90b57fd70cf190ff93
#
_entry.id   ef11df025a0f7a90b57fd70cf190ff93
#
_cell.length_a   1.000
_cell.length_b   1.000
_cell.length_c   1.000
_cell.angle_alpha   90.00
_cell.angle_beta   90.00
_cell.angle_gamma   90.00
#
_symmetry.space_group_name_H-M   'P 1'
#
loop_
_entity.id
_entity.type
_entity.pdbx_description
1 polymer ?
#
loop_
_entity_poly.entity_id
_entity_poly.type
_entity_poly.pdbx_seq_one_letter_code
_entity_poly.pdbx_strand_id
1 'polypeptide(L)'
;MPLLILLLVSSCSNFRAEKEVVTVEKIIKPTIALATKPNPVIMKNADVIVITENNLDEVIQKVKALQGGQFVVYGLDLKSFENLAINMEQIKRYIEQQNEVILYYEKAVKEEPKIVEEDLDG
;
A
#
# COMPACT_ATOMS: atom_id res chain seq x y z
N MET A 1 -77.62 -15.78 40.45
CA MET A 1 -76.15 -15.83 40.33
C MET A 1 -75.68 -15.63 38.91
N PRO A 2 -75.80 -14.45 38.29
CA PRO A 2 -75.13 -14.15 37.03
C PRO A 2 -74.10 -12.98 37.14
N LEU A 3 -73.64 -12.63 38.38
CA LEU A 3 -72.74 -11.48 38.57
C LEU A 3 -71.24 -11.84 38.57
N LEU A 4 -70.87 -13.11 38.45
CA LEU A 4 -69.49 -13.56 38.59
C LEU A 4 -68.76 -13.75 37.27
N ILE A 5 -69.43 -13.60 36.12
CA ILE A 5 -68.84 -13.85 34.79
C ILE A 5 -68.29 -12.60 34.14
N LEU A 6 -68.59 -11.40 34.68
CA LEU A 6 -68.22 -10.12 34.06
C LEU A 6 -66.82 -9.60 34.41
N LEU A 7 -66.05 -10.32 35.24
CA LEU A 7 -64.73 -9.84 35.74
C LEU A 7 -63.51 -10.48 35.06
N LEU A 8 -63.72 -11.30 34.02
CA LEU A 8 -62.59 -12.00 33.37
C LEU A 8 -62.13 -11.46 31.99
N VAL A 9 -62.71 -10.33 31.54
CA VAL A 9 -62.35 -9.79 30.18
C VAL A 9 -61.47 -8.53 30.23
N SER A 10 -60.91 -8.12 31.36
CA SER A 10 -60.12 -6.87 31.42
C SER A 10 -58.62 -7.09 31.59
N SER A 11 -58.05 -8.18 31.14
CA SER A 11 -56.62 -8.48 31.27
C SER A 11 -55.89 -8.75 29.96
N CYS A 12 -56.26 -8.10 28.86
CA CYS A 12 -55.54 -8.23 27.60
C CYS A 12 -55.28 -6.85 26.96
N SER A 13 -54.50 -5.98 27.62
CA SER A 13 -53.99 -4.82 26.89
C SER A 13 -52.74 -4.22 27.53
N ASN A 14 -51.62 -4.93 27.46
CA ASN A 14 -50.32 -4.33 27.62
C ASN A 14 -49.18 -5.24 27.12
N PHE A 15 -49.39 -5.98 26.03
CA PHE A 15 -48.28 -6.57 25.31
C PHE A 15 -47.89 -5.61 24.15
N ARG A 16 -47.38 -4.41 24.55
CA ARG A 16 -46.70 -3.57 23.59
C ARG A 16 -45.31 -4.13 23.46
N ALA A 17 -45.03 -4.83 22.37
CA ALA A 17 -43.71 -5.23 22.01
C ALA A 17 -42.84 -3.97 21.96
N GLU A 18 -41.91 -3.84 22.88
CA GLU A 18 -40.91 -2.80 22.92
C GLU A 18 -40.07 -2.99 21.65
N LYS A 19 -40.24 -2.08 20.68
CA LYS A 19 -39.40 -2.10 19.47
C LYS A 19 -37.96 -1.82 19.94
N GLU A 20 -37.16 -2.84 19.91
CA GLU A 20 -35.71 -2.72 20.10
C GLU A 20 -35.18 -1.77 19.02
N VAL A 21 -34.86 -0.55 19.40
CA VAL A 21 -34.24 0.41 18.50
C VAL A 21 -32.80 0.01 18.36
N VAL A 22 -32.51 -0.77 17.33
CA VAL A 22 -31.12 -1.05 16.93
C VAL A 22 -30.52 0.25 16.44
N THR A 23 -29.74 0.91 17.28
CA THR A 23 -28.97 2.09 16.90
C THR A 23 -27.80 1.61 16.03
N VAL A 24 -27.96 1.70 14.72
CA VAL A 24 -26.85 1.47 13.81
C VAL A 24 -25.92 2.68 13.90
N GLU A 25 -24.80 2.52 14.59
CA GLU A 25 -23.75 3.54 14.57
C GLU A 25 -23.21 3.65 13.14
N LYS A 26 -23.58 4.76 12.48
CA LYS A 26 -23.02 5.09 11.16
C LYS A 26 -21.54 5.42 11.34
N ILE A 27 -20.68 4.48 11.01
CA ILE A 27 -19.24 4.74 10.98
C ILE A 27 -18.96 5.71 9.83
N ILE A 28 -18.80 7.00 10.18
CA ILE A 28 -18.39 8.02 9.21
C ILE A 28 -16.89 7.85 9.02
N LYS A 29 -16.49 7.22 7.90
CA LYS A 29 -15.07 7.21 7.51
C LYS A 29 -14.65 8.63 7.17
N PRO A 30 -13.59 9.17 7.77
CA PRO A 30 -13.08 10.49 7.38
C PRO A 30 -12.64 10.46 5.92
N THR A 31 -12.97 11.53 5.17
CA THR A 31 -12.45 11.70 3.82
C THR A 31 -10.95 11.92 3.90
N ILE A 32 -10.17 10.93 3.51
CA ILE A 32 -8.72 11.01 3.48
C ILE A 32 -8.32 11.58 2.11
N ALA A 33 -7.69 12.76 2.12
CA ALA A 33 -7.13 13.32 0.90
C ALA A 33 -5.95 12.42 0.43
N LEU A 34 -6.05 11.95 -0.81
CA LEU A 34 -4.95 11.18 -1.41
C LEU A 34 -3.75 12.10 -1.63
N ALA A 35 -2.60 11.69 -1.11
CA ALA A 35 -1.34 12.40 -1.38
C ALA A 35 -0.99 12.33 -2.87
N THR A 36 -0.38 13.39 -3.38
CA THR A 36 0.13 13.42 -4.76
C THR A 36 1.22 12.35 -4.91
N LYS A 37 1.15 11.56 -5.97
CA LYS A 37 2.20 10.58 -6.26
C LYS A 37 3.52 11.29 -6.54
N PRO A 38 4.65 10.74 -6.07
CA PRO A 38 5.96 11.30 -6.39
C PRO A 38 6.23 11.22 -7.90
N ASN A 39 7.04 12.15 -8.40
CA ASN A 39 7.46 12.13 -9.79
C ASN A 39 8.26 10.86 -10.08
N PRO A 40 8.16 10.30 -11.30
CA PRO A 40 8.97 9.16 -11.70
C PRO A 40 10.46 9.46 -11.60
N VAL A 41 11.23 8.51 -11.09
CA VAL A 41 12.69 8.60 -11.08
C VAL A 41 13.21 8.28 -12.48
N ILE A 42 13.94 9.23 -13.08
CA ILE A 42 14.61 9.04 -14.37
C ILE A 42 16.03 8.54 -14.07
N MET A 43 16.25 7.25 -14.27
CA MET A 43 17.57 6.66 -14.08
C MET A 43 18.46 6.95 -15.30
N LYS A 44 19.71 7.32 -15.02
CA LYS A 44 20.74 7.47 -16.06
C LYS A 44 21.44 6.12 -16.24
N ASN A 45 21.84 5.85 -17.49
CA ASN A 45 22.67 4.67 -17.76
C ASN A 45 24.06 4.84 -17.12
N ALA A 46 24.56 3.79 -16.51
CA ALA A 46 25.89 3.73 -15.92
C ALA A 46 26.59 2.46 -16.46
N ASP A 47 27.57 2.67 -17.32
CA ASP A 47 28.36 1.59 -17.87
C ASP A 47 29.45 1.18 -16.90
N VAL A 48 29.54 -0.11 -16.63
CA VAL A 48 30.58 -0.69 -15.77
C VAL A 48 31.65 -1.34 -16.66
N ILE A 49 32.91 -0.97 -16.44
CA ILE A 49 34.05 -1.54 -17.12
C ILE A 49 34.81 -2.42 -16.14
N VAL A 50 34.98 -3.68 -16.48
CA VAL A 50 35.83 -4.60 -15.70
C VAL A 50 37.26 -4.41 -16.10
N ILE A 51 38.13 -4.03 -15.15
CA ILE A 51 39.57 -3.84 -15.35
C ILE A 51 40.30 -5.07 -14.81
N THR A 52 41.11 -5.67 -15.62
CA THR A 52 41.95 -6.81 -15.31
C THR A 52 43.38 -6.52 -15.68
N GLU A 53 44.35 -7.35 -15.25
CA GLU A 53 45.73 -7.23 -15.64
C GLU A 53 45.91 -7.28 -17.18
N ASN A 54 45.05 -8.04 -17.87
CA ASN A 54 45.15 -8.27 -19.31
C ASN A 54 44.62 -7.10 -20.17
N ASN A 55 43.72 -6.25 -19.64
CA ASN A 55 43.09 -5.16 -20.40
C ASN A 55 43.41 -3.75 -19.84
N LEU A 56 44.28 -3.67 -18.85
CA LEU A 56 44.56 -2.42 -18.13
C LEU A 56 45.04 -1.30 -19.09
N ASP A 57 45.98 -1.60 -19.99
CA ASP A 57 46.54 -0.61 -20.90
C ASP A 57 45.48 -0.09 -21.90
N GLU A 58 44.64 -1.00 -22.41
CA GLU A 58 43.53 -0.65 -23.30
C GLU A 58 42.54 0.27 -22.60
N VAL A 59 42.15 -0.07 -21.37
CA VAL A 59 41.23 0.73 -20.57
C VAL A 59 41.80 2.11 -20.27
N ILE A 60 43.09 2.19 -19.91
CA ILE A 60 43.76 3.47 -19.69
C ILE A 60 43.66 4.36 -20.94
N GLN A 61 43.95 3.83 -22.12
CA GLN A 61 43.87 4.62 -23.37
C GLN A 61 42.44 5.07 -23.66
N LYS A 62 41.48 4.16 -23.51
CA LYS A 62 40.07 4.47 -23.71
C LYS A 62 39.57 5.56 -22.78
N VAL A 63 39.89 5.47 -21.49
CA VAL A 63 39.47 6.47 -20.49
C VAL A 63 40.13 7.82 -20.74
N LYS A 64 41.43 7.84 -21.05
CA LYS A 64 42.16 9.05 -21.44
C LYS A 64 41.52 9.73 -22.65
N ALA A 65 41.14 8.97 -23.67
CA ALA A 65 40.48 9.52 -24.86
C ALA A 65 39.13 10.19 -24.51
N LEU A 66 38.37 9.61 -23.59
CA LEU A 66 37.08 10.15 -23.16
C LEU A 66 37.19 11.35 -22.20
N GLN A 67 38.28 11.43 -21.43
CA GLN A 67 38.46 12.43 -20.35
C GLN A 67 39.55 13.48 -20.68
N GLY A 68 39.79 13.77 -21.93
CA GLY A 68 40.73 14.83 -22.33
C GLY A 68 42.18 14.55 -21.94
N GLY A 69 42.62 13.28 -21.94
CA GLY A 69 43.99 12.86 -21.66
C GLY A 69 44.25 12.48 -20.21
N GLN A 70 43.30 12.64 -19.32
CA GLN A 70 43.42 12.23 -17.91
C GLN A 70 42.87 10.81 -17.67
N PHE A 71 43.51 10.06 -16.79
CA PHE A 71 43.03 8.77 -16.33
C PHE A 71 42.53 8.88 -14.91
N VAL A 72 41.22 8.99 -14.75
CA VAL A 72 40.55 9.01 -13.46
C VAL A 72 39.40 8.02 -13.46
N VAL A 73 39.43 7.05 -12.57
CA VAL A 73 38.39 6.05 -12.39
C VAL A 73 38.06 5.87 -10.92
N TYR A 74 36.82 5.60 -10.62
CA TYR A 74 36.41 5.11 -9.30
C TYR A 74 36.26 3.60 -9.41
N GLY A 75 37.04 2.88 -8.63
CA GLY A 75 37.05 1.42 -8.65
C GLY A 75 36.31 0.82 -7.46
N LEU A 76 35.72 -0.33 -7.70
CA LEU A 76 35.21 -1.23 -6.66
C LEU A 76 35.88 -2.58 -6.84
N ASP A 77 36.30 -3.20 -5.75
CA ASP A 77 36.70 -4.62 -5.81
C ASP A 77 35.47 -5.50 -6.09
N LEU A 78 35.72 -6.76 -6.46
CA LEU A 78 34.64 -7.69 -6.82
C LEU A 78 33.59 -7.81 -5.71
N LYS A 79 34.03 -7.92 -4.47
CA LYS A 79 33.11 -8.06 -3.32
C LYS A 79 32.27 -6.82 -3.08
N SER A 80 32.86 -5.65 -3.21
CA SER A 80 32.16 -4.36 -3.08
C SER A 80 31.15 -4.17 -4.19
N PHE A 81 31.49 -4.59 -5.43
CA PHE A 81 30.54 -4.55 -6.56
C PHE A 81 29.35 -5.50 -6.34
N GLU A 82 29.60 -6.75 -5.90
CA GLU A 82 28.54 -7.69 -5.56
C GLU A 82 27.60 -7.13 -4.48
N ASN A 83 28.18 -6.57 -3.41
CA ASN A 83 27.39 -5.95 -2.33
C ASN A 83 26.56 -4.78 -2.84
N LEU A 84 27.12 -3.94 -3.72
CA LEU A 84 26.38 -2.84 -4.34
C LEU A 84 25.19 -3.35 -5.16
N ALA A 85 25.42 -4.38 -5.99
CA ALA A 85 24.36 -5.01 -6.80
C ALA A 85 23.23 -5.58 -5.90
N ILE A 86 23.60 -6.29 -4.83
CA ILE A 86 22.62 -6.81 -3.85
C ILE A 86 21.85 -5.67 -3.19
N ASN A 87 22.53 -4.61 -2.78
CA ASN A 87 21.88 -3.46 -2.16
C ASN A 87 20.88 -2.78 -3.10
N MET A 88 21.22 -2.63 -4.38
CA MET A 88 20.32 -2.08 -5.39
C MET A 88 19.08 -2.95 -5.59
N GLU A 89 19.25 -4.27 -5.63
CA GLU A 89 18.13 -5.21 -5.71
C GLU A 89 17.22 -5.14 -4.47
N GLN A 90 17.79 -5.01 -3.26
CA GLN A 90 17.03 -4.83 -2.03
C GLN A 90 16.21 -3.53 -2.04
N ILE A 91 16.81 -2.43 -2.51
CA ILE A 91 16.12 -1.13 -2.63
C ILE A 91 14.98 -1.23 -3.63
N LYS A 92 15.21 -1.85 -4.79
CA LYS A 92 14.18 -2.06 -5.80
C LYS A 92 13.00 -2.84 -5.23
N ARG A 93 13.26 -3.98 -4.59
CA ARG A 93 12.23 -4.80 -3.94
C ARG A 93 11.46 -4.01 -2.88
N TYR A 94 12.15 -3.22 -2.06
CA TYR A 94 11.51 -2.39 -1.05
C TYR A 94 10.55 -1.37 -1.67
N ILE A 95 10.95 -0.70 -2.74
CA ILE A 95 10.12 0.27 -3.46
C ILE A 95 8.87 -0.42 -4.06
N GLU A 96 9.03 -1.60 -4.66
CA GLU A 96 7.92 -2.39 -5.21
C GLU A 96 6.91 -2.76 -4.12
N GLN A 97 7.37 -3.26 -2.97
CA GLN A 97 6.51 -3.56 -1.83
C GLN A 97 5.80 -2.33 -1.27
N GLN A 98 6.48 -1.18 -1.19
CA GLN A 98 5.85 0.08 -0.76
C GLN A 98 4.75 0.52 -1.74
N ASN A 99 4.97 0.38 -3.04
CA ASN A 99 3.96 0.67 -4.05
C ASN A 99 2.72 -0.24 -3.90
N GLU A 100 2.89 -1.53 -3.62
CA GLU A 100 1.77 -2.45 -3.37
C GLU A 100 0.96 -2.02 -2.15
N VAL A 101 1.62 -1.62 -1.06
CA VAL A 101 0.97 -1.11 0.15
C VAL A 101 0.17 0.16 -0.15
N ILE A 102 0.75 1.09 -0.91
CA ILE A 102 0.08 2.34 -1.30
C ILE A 102 -1.17 2.03 -2.13
N LEU A 103 -1.06 1.15 -3.13
CA LEU A 103 -2.19 0.74 -3.98
C LEU A 103 -3.30 0.08 -3.16
N TYR A 104 -2.93 -0.75 -2.18
CA TYR A 104 -3.90 -1.37 -1.27
C TYR A 104 -4.70 -0.32 -0.49
N TYR A 105 -4.03 0.66 0.11
CA TYR A 105 -4.71 1.72 0.85
C TYR A 105 -5.50 2.67 -0.06
N GLU A 106 -4.99 3.02 -1.25
CA GLU A 106 -5.75 3.81 -2.23
C GLU A 106 -7.05 3.12 -2.61
N LYS A 107 -7.03 1.80 -2.80
CA LYS A 107 -8.22 1.01 -3.12
C LYS A 107 -9.19 0.98 -1.94
N ALA A 108 -8.71 0.71 -0.74
CA ALA A 108 -9.53 0.67 0.47
C ALA A 108 -10.23 2.02 0.78
N VAL A 109 -9.60 3.15 0.42
CA VAL A 109 -10.19 4.49 0.58
C VAL A 109 -11.25 4.78 -0.48
N LYS A 110 -11.08 4.26 -1.70
CA LYS A 110 -12.03 4.51 -2.82
C LYS A 110 -13.27 3.62 -2.76
N GLU A 111 -13.18 2.44 -2.13
CA GLU A 111 -14.34 1.56 -1.97
C GLU A 111 -15.27 2.13 -0.90
N GLU A 112 -16.45 2.60 -1.31
CA GLU A 112 -17.51 2.95 -0.37
C GLU A 112 -17.95 1.70 0.40
N PRO A 113 -18.26 1.82 1.71
CA PRO A 113 -18.81 0.70 2.46
C PRO A 113 -20.14 0.30 1.82
N LYS A 114 -20.23 -0.93 1.31
CA LYS A 114 -21.51 -1.51 0.91
C LYS A 114 -22.37 -1.60 2.16
N ILE A 115 -23.43 -0.78 2.22
CA ILE A 115 -24.50 -0.95 3.20
C ILE A 115 -25.22 -2.22 2.77
N VAL A 116 -25.02 -3.29 3.50
CA VAL A 116 -25.90 -4.48 3.38
C VAL A 116 -27.16 -4.09 4.13
N GLU A 117 -28.18 -3.64 3.42
CA GLU A 117 -29.54 -3.59 3.94
C GLU A 117 -29.98 -5.06 4.08
N GLU A 118 -29.91 -5.56 5.29
CA GLU A 118 -30.51 -6.84 5.63
C GLU A 118 -32.02 -6.57 5.72
N ASP A 119 -32.75 -6.98 4.67
CA ASP A 119 -34.20 -6.95 4.67
C ASP A 119 -34.70 -7.88 5.78
N LEU A 120 -35.03 -7.26 6.92
CA LEU A 120 -35.77 -7.93 8.01
C LEU A 120 -37.27 -7.91 7.67
N ASP A 121 -37.64 -8.50 6.53
CA ASP A 121 -39.01 -8.89 6.25
C ASP A 121 -39.22 -10.33 6.73
N GLY A 122 -39.78 -10.45 7.93
CA GLY A 122 -40.22 -11.69 8.55
C GLY A 122 -41.40 -11.45 9.49
#